data_a9f45fa9de9874beac04ef99c47c0793
#
_entry.id   a9f45fa9de9874beac04ef99c47c0793
#
_cell.length_a   1.000
_cell.length_b   1.000
_cell.length_c   1.000
_cell.angle_alpha   90.00
_cell.angle_beta   90.00
_cell.angle_gamma   90.00
#
_symmetry.space_group_name_H-M   'P 1'
#
loop_
_entity.id
_entity.type
_entity.pdbx_description
1 polymer ?
#
loop_
_entity_poly.entity_id
_entity_poly.type
_entity_poly.pdbx_seq_one_letter_code
_entity_poly.pdbx_strand_id
1 'polypeptide(L)'
;MQHNRAGRKLGRTTAHRKSLFRNQLSSLITHERIQTTLPKAKDLRPLIEKMVTLGKRGGLHARRLALKTIPEATTVKKLFEEIAPRFKERAGGYTRILKLGRRQGDGAEMAILEFIDFDFAQRTAEKKVAAKAAEEKKTSLLERAKKLVAGKGEGEKKVEGSEGEEGEAEKKAKPVAKPKAQKIKGPKGGGGPKGGGGHAGGHRKVGS
;
A
#
# COMPACT_ATOMS: atom_id res chain seq x y z
N MET A 1 21.45 16.89 -28.52
CA MET A 1 21.51 16.36 -27.13
C MET A 1 20.15 16.49 -26.47
N GLN A 2 19.74 15.50 -25.65
CA GLN A 2 18.47 15.56 -24.92
C GLN A 2 18.77 15.99 -23.47
N HIS A 3 18.59 17.28 -23.17
CA HIS A 3 18.80 17.82 -21.83
C HIS A 3 17.60 17.55 -20.92
N ASN A 4 17.81 17.43 -19.62
CA ASN A 4 16.80 17.24 -18.57
C ASN A 4 15.93 15.95 -18.68
N ARG A 5 16.38 14.93 -19.41
CA ARG A 5 15.70 13.63 -19.46
C ARG A 5 16.45 12.63 -18.58
N ALA A 6 15.97 12.43 -17.36
CA ALA A 6 16.48 11.43 -16.44
C ALA A 6 15.50 10.25 -16.31
N GLY A 7 16.06 9.07 -16.04
CA GLY A 7 15.29 7.84 -15.79
C GLY A 7 14.88 7.09 -17.06
N ARG A 8 14.48 5.84 -16.86
CA ARG A 8 14.03 4.91 -17.92
C ARG A 8 12.52 4.95 -18.08
N LYS A 9 12.05 4.78 -19.33
CA LYS A 9 10.60 4.67 -19.60
C LYS A 9 10.00 3.35 -19.07
N LEU A 10 10.78 2.27 -18.97
CA LEU A 10 10.39 0.93 -18.48
C LEU A 10 9.19 0.35 -19.22
N GLY A 11 8.97 0.72 -20.49
CA GLY A 11 7.82 0.27 -21.28
C GLY A 11 6.46 0.72 -20.72
N ARG A 12 6.39 1.84 -19.97
CA ARG A 12 5.19 2.26 -19.23
C ARG A 12 4.84 3.73 -19.49
N THR A 13 3.54 4.04 -19.42
CA THR A 13 3.05 5.42 -19.37
C THR A 13 3.55 6.12 -18.10
N THR A 14 3.54 7.44 -18.11
CA THR A 14 4.05 8.24 -16.97
C THR A 14 3.28 7.95 -15.67
N ALA A 15 1.95 7.82 -15.74
CA ALA A 15 1.12 7.49 -14.58
C ALA A 15 1.44 6.10 -14.02
N HIS A 16 1.49 5.09 -14.89
CA HIS A 16 1.82 3.71 -14.51
C HIS A 16 3.24 3.59 -13.92
N ARG A 17 4.22 4.34 -14.47
CA ARG A 17 5.59 4.36 -13.93
C ARG A 17 5.66 5.01 -12.54
N LYS A 18 4.90 6.08 -12.30
CA LYS A 18 4.78 6.69 -10.96
C LYS A 18 4.18 5.71 -9.96
N SER A 19 3.12 5.00 -10.32
CA SER A 19 2.49 3.98 -9.46
C SER A 19 3.43 2.81 -9.18
N LEU A 20 4.19 2.34 -10.18
CA LEU A 20 5.21 1.31 -10.00
C LEU A 20 6.22 1.71 -8.91
N PHE A 21 6.79 2.91 -9.00
CA PHE A 21 7.77 3.37 -8.02
C PHE A 21 7.16 3.60 -6.63
N ARG A 22 5.92 4.09 -6.53
CA ARG A 22 5.20 4.18 -5.25
C ARG A 22 5.09 2.84 -4.56
N ASN A 23 4.61 1.83 -5.27
CA ASN A 23 4.45 0.48 -4.72
C ASN A 23 5.80 -0.14 -4.32
N GLN A 24 6.83 0.03 -5.14
CA GLN A 24 8.17 -0.46 -4.81
C GLN A 24 8.79 0.28 -3.60
N LEU A 25 8.56 1.58 -3.46
CA LEU A 25 8.98 2.35 -2.28
C LEU A 25 8.28 1.87 -1.02
N SER A 26 6.95 1.71 -1.05
CA SER A 26 6.19 1.15 0.07
C SER A 26 6.70 -0.24 0.45
N SER A 27 6.87 -1.12 -0.54
CA SER A 27 7.37 -2.48 -0.30
C SER A 27 8.80 -2.48 0.28
N LEU A 28 9.70 -1.62 -0.22
CA LEU A 28 11.06 -1.54 0.29
C LEU A 28 11.11 -1.04 1.73
N ILE A 29 10.32 -0.04 2.09
CA ILE A 29 10.24 0.47 3.46
C ILE A 29 9.65 -0.59 4.40
N THR A 30 8.61 -1.30 3.97
CA THR A 30 7.94 -2.33 4.78
C THR A 30 8.83 -3.54 5.01
N HIS A 31 9.48 -4.04 3.96
CA HIS A 31 10.26 -5.28 4.00
C HIS A 31 11.77 -5.06 4.16
N GLU A 32 12.25 -3.82 3.96
CA GLU A 32 13.66 -3.39 3.99
C GLU A 32 14.54 -4.04 2.91
N ARG A 33 14.02 -5.02 2.19
CA ARG A 33 14.66 -5.75 1.10
C ARG A 33 13.63 -6.17 0.06
N ILE A 34 13.89 -5.88 -1.22
CA ILE A 34 13.02 -6.30 -2.32
C ILE A 34 13.84 -6.89 -3.45
N GLN A 35 13.27 -7.87 -4.16
CA GLN A 35 13.83 -8.42 -5.38
C GLN A 35 13.10 -7.83 -6.59
N THR A 36 13.86 -7.30 -7.55
CA THR A 36 13.31 -6.67 -8.75
C THR A 36 14.31 -6.75 -9.90
N THR A 37 13.96 -6.23 -11.08
CA THR A 37 14.91 -6.18 -12.18
C THR A 37 15.92 -5.06 -11.98
N LEU A 38 17.15 -5.25 -12.42
CA LEU A 38 18.26 -4.32 -12.25
C LEU A 38 17.95 -2.88 -12.74
N PRO A 39 17.30 -2.66 -13.92
CA PRO A 39 16.92 -1.32 -14.34
C PRO A 39 15.96 -0.61 -13.37
N LYS A 40 14.98 -1.36 -12.81
CA LYS A 40 14.03 -0.81 -11.82
C LYS A 40 14.73 -0.47 -10.51
N ALA A 41 15.63 -1.33 -10.02
CA ALA A 41 16.41 -1.08 -8.82
C ALA A 41 17.28 0.18 -8.96
N LYS A 42 17.92 0.36 -10.12
CA LYS A 42 18.75 1.56 -10.40
C LYS A 42 17.95 2.85 -10.39
N ASP A 43 16.71 2.84 -10.93
CA ASP A 43 15.86 4.03 -10.96
C ASP A 43 15.14 4.28 -9.61
N LEU A 44 14.92 3.22 -8.81
CA LEU A 44 14.32 3.32 -7.49
C LEU A 44 15.30 3.89 -6.44
N ARG A 45 16.60 3.56 -6.56
CA ARG A 45 17.63 3.98 -5.61
C ARG A 45 17.62 5.49 -5.31
N PRO A 46 17.66 6.40 -6.28
CA PRO A 46 17.66 7.84 -5.99
C PRO A 46 16.36 8.30 -5.32
N LEU A 47 15.24 7.62 -5.56
CA LEU A 47 13.96 7.97 -4.94
C LEU A 47 13.94 7.60 -3.47
N ILE A 48 14.38 6.38 -3.10
CA ILE A 48 14.42 5.97 -1.70
C ILE A 48 15.45 6.77 -0.91
N GLU A 49 16.59 7.10 -1.49
CA GLU A 49 17.61 7.93 -0.83
C GLU A 49 17.09 9.33 -0.49
N LYS A 50 16.29 9.94 -1.38
CA LYS A 50 15.57 11.19 -1.09
C LYS A 50 14.57 11.01 0.05
N MET A 51 13.86 9.88 0.12
CA MET A 51 12.90 9.60 1.20
C MET A 51 13.63 9.46 2.55
N VAL A 52 14.74 8.73 2.61
CA VAL A 52 15.55 8.61 3.83
C VAL A 52 16.11 9.98 4.26
N THR A 53 16.56 10.79 3.31
CA THR A 53 17.03 12.16 3.61
C THR A 53 15.90 13.03 4.20
N LEU A 54 14.66 12.93 3.69
CA LEU A 54 13.50 13.60 4.28
C LEU A 54 13.22 13.08 5.69
N GLY A 55 13.33 11.77 5.91
CA GLY A 55 13.19 11.15 7.23
C GLY A 55 14.20 11.68 8.24
N LYS A 56 15.47 11.84 7.84
CA LYS A 56 16.54 12.42 8.65
C LYS A 56 16.31 13.89 9.03
N ARG A 57 15.75 14.68 8.10
CA ARG A 57 15.40 16.08 8.38
C ARG A 57 14.30 16.20 9.44
N GLY A 58 13.39 15.22 9.48
CA GLY A 58 12.27 15.20 10.41
C GLY A 58 11.24 16.31 10.16
N GLY A 59 10.38 16.55 11.15
CA GLY A 59 9.40 17.62 11.10
C GLY A 59 8.16 17.34 10.25
N LEU A 60 7.13 18.16 10.44
CA LEU A 60 5.84 18.00 9.76
C LEU A 60 5.93 18.23 8.25
N HIS A 61 6.73 19.21 7.82
CA HIS A 61 6.91 19.49 6.39
C HIS A 61 7.51 18.30 5.64
N ALA A 62 8.57 17.69 6.18
CA ALA A 62 9.20 16.52 5.57
C ALA A 62 8.25 15.32 5.51
N ARG A 63 7.44 15.09 6.56
CA ARG A 63 6.39 14.05 6.56
C ARG A 63 5.34 14.28 5.47
N ARG A 64 4.88 15.53 5.28
CA ARG A 64 3.93 15.88 4.20
C ARG A 64 4.52 15.66 2.81
N LEU A 65 5.80 15.98 2.59
CA LEU A 65 6.49 15.70 1.33
C LEU A 65 6.62 14.19 1.07
N ALA A 66 6.93 13.40 2.09
CA ALA A 66 6.99 11.93 1.98
C ALA A 66 5.63 11.35 1.62
N LEU A 67 4.54 11.79 2.26
CA LEU A 67 3.16 11.37 1.97
C LEU A 67 2.70 11.70 0.54
N LYS A 68 3.21 12.76 -0.07
CA LYS A 68 2.94 13.06 -1.49
C LYS A 68 3.45 11.94 -2.42
N THR A 69 4.54 11.28 -2.02
CA THR A 69 5.15 10.20 -2.81
C THR A 69 4.62 8.84 -2.38
N ILE A 70 4.51 8.58 -1.08
CA ILE A 70 4.05 7.32 -0.48
C ILE A 70 2.74 7.62 0.26
N PRO A 71 1.56 7.23 -0.27
CA PRO A 71 0.27 7.62 0.32
C PRO A 71 -0.05 6.91 1.64
N GLU A 72 0.65 5.81 1.95
CA GLU A 72 0.44 5.02 3.16
C GLU A 72 1.09 5.67 4.37
N ALA A 73 0.27 6.10 5.32
CA ALA A 73 0.74 6.76 6.55
C ALA A 73 1.58 5.81 7.44
N THR A 74 1.22 4.54 7.50
CA THR A 74 1.94 3.49 8.25
C THR A 74 3.37 3.31 7.74
N THR A 75 3.54 3.24 6.43
CA THR A 75 4.84 3.12 5.77
C THR A 75 5.70 4.37 6.02
N VAL A 76 5.09 5.57 5.95
CA VAL A 76 5.80 6.82 6.26
C VAL A 76 6.18 6.87 7.74
N LYS A 77 5.31 6.43 8.65
CA LYS A 77 5.63 6.32 10.09
C LYS A 77 6.88 5.46 10.30
N LYS A 78 6.91 4.26 9.74
CA LYS A 78 8.06 3.35 9.79
C LYS A 78 9.35 4.00 9.26
N LEU A 79 9.27 4.72 8.13
CA LEU A 79 10.42 5.43 7.57
C LEU A 79 11.02 6.44 8.55
N PHE A 80 10.17 7.25 9.23
CA PHE A 80 10.64 8.31 10.12
C PHE A 80 11.04 7.82 11.52
N GLU A 81 10.40 6.78 12.04
CA GLU A 81 10.60 6.31 13.40
C GLU A 81 11.61 5.16 13.52
N GLU A 82 11.68 4.29 12.49
CA GLU A 82 12.57 3.12 12.54
C GLU A 82 13.78 3.24 11.61
N ILE A 83 13.57 3.63 10.34
CA ILE A 83 14.64 3.60 9.33
C ILE A 83 15.52 4.84 9.40
N ALA A 84 14.95 6.03 9.42
CA ALA A 84 15.72 7.27 9.39
C ALA A 84 16.71 7.45 10.56
N PRO A 85 16.37 7.07 11.80
CA PRO A 85 17.32 7.15 12.92
C PRO A 85 18.58 6.31 12.73
N ARG A 86 18.46 5.12 12.12
CA ARG A 86 19.59 4.21 11.85
C ARG A 86 20.64 4.85 10.92
N PHE A 87 20.19 5.74 10.02
CA PHE A 87 21.04 6.40 9.05
C PHE A 87 21.45 7.83 9.43
N LYS A 88 21.21 8.26 10.67
CA LYS A 88 21.41 9.65 11.10
C LYS A 88 22.82 10.17 10.83
N GLU A 89 23.84 9.35 11.08
CA GLU A 89 25.26 9.70 10.91
C GLU A 89 25.76 9.56 9.47
N ARG A 90 25.09 8.74 8.64
CA ARG A 90 25.53 8.48 7.28
C ARG A 90 25.09 9.62 6.34
N ALA A 91 26.02 10.22 5.61
CA ALA A 91 25.75 11.34 4.71
C ALA A 91 24.92 10.96 3.47
N GLY A 92 25.03 9.70 2.99
CA GLY A 92 24.31 9.20 1.81
C GLY A 92 24.62 7.73 1.53
N GLY A 93 24.07 7.18 0.42
CA GLY A 93 24.29 5.78 0.05
C GLY A 93 23.63 4.83 1.06
N TYR A 94 22.35 5.03 1.33
CA TYR A 94 21.61 4.24 2.33
C TYR A 94 21.23 2.87 1.83
N THR A 95 21.31 2.63 0.52
CA THR A 95 20.84 1.39 -0.11
C THR A 95 21.95 0.70 -0.90
N ARG A 96 21.86 -0.61 -0.99
CA ARG A 96 22.75 -1.49 -1.74
C ARG A 96 21.97 -2.30 -2.78
N ILE A 97 22.56 -2.48 -3.96
CA ILE A 97 22.03 -3.32 -5.04
C ILE A 97 22.92 -4.53 -5.19
N LEU A 98 22.36 -5.71 -4.96
CA LEU A 98 23.02 -7.01 -5.17
C LEU A 98 22.50 -7.63 -6.46
N LYS A 99 23.37 -7.98 -7.41
CA LYS A 99 22.99 -8.64 -8.66
C LYS A 99 22.77 -10.12 -8.39
N LEU A 100 21.67 -10.69 -8.90
CA LEU A 100 21.31 -12.10 -8.75
C LEU A 100 21.57 -12.94 -10.01
N GLY A 101 21.82 -12.28 -11.15
CA GLY A 101 21.91 -12.96 -12.44
C GLY A 101 20.64 -12.80 -13.27
N ARG A 102 20.48 -13.66 -14.29
CA ARG A 102 19.34 -13.60 -15.22
C ARG A 102 18.20 -14.52 -14.76
N ARG A 103 16.97 -14.05 -14.96
CA ARG A 103 15.76 -14.82 -14.67
C ARG A 103 15.51 -15.82 -15.79
N GLN A 104 15.09 -17.05 -15.43
CA GLN A 104 14.64 -18.05 -16.38
C GLN A 104 13.38 -17.58 -17.13
N GLY A 105 13.29 -17.88 -18.40
CA GLY A 105 12.19 -17.49 -19.28
C GLY A 105 12.52 -16.25 -20.11
N ASP A 106 12.65 -15.07 -19.52
CA ASP A 106 12.85 -13.81 -20.25
C ASP A 106 14.29 -13.26 -20.21
N GLY A 107 15.21 -13.94 -19.51
CA GLY A 107 16.61 -13.52 -19.41
C GLY A 107 16.82 -12.16 -18.71
N ALA A 108 15.82 -11.61 -18.06
CA ALA A 108 15.92 -10.31 -17.40
C ALA A 108 16.94 -10.33 -16.26
N GLU A 109 17.83 -9.34 -16.21
CA GLU A 109 18.78 -9.17 -15.11
C GLU A 109 18.04 -8.83 -13.82
N MET A 110 18.18 -9.68 -12.82
CA MET A 110 17.56 -9.53 -11.50
C MET A 110 18.54 -8.92 -10.50
N ALA A 111 17.99 -8.17 -9.56
CA ALA A 111 18.76 -7.59 -8.47
C ALA A 111 17.92 -7.50 -7.19
N ILE A 112 18.61 -7.55 -6.07
CA ILE A 112 18.05 -7.21 -4.76
C ILE A 112 18.43 -5.77 -4.45
N LEU A 113 17.44 -4.98 -4.06
CA LEU A 113 17.65 -3.66 -3.46
C LEU A 113 17.33 -3.76 -1.98
N GLU A 114 18.27 -3.37 -1.13
CA GLU A 114 18.13 -3.44 0.32
C GLU A 114 18.76 -2.24 1.01
N PHE A 115 18.36 -1.96 2.24
CA PHE A 115 19.08 -1.02 3.10
C PHE A 115 20.40 -1.65 3.55
N ILE A 116 21.45 -0.83 3.73
CA ILE A 116 22.79 -1.32 4.11
C ILE A 116 22.78 -1.96 5.50
N ASP A 117 21.96 -1.44 6.43
CA ASP A 117 21.78 -1.98 7.78
C ASP A 117 20.91 -3.24 7.83
N PHE A 118 20.46 -3.75 6.69
CA PHE A 118 19.62 -4.92 6.65
C PHE A 118 20.42 -6.17 6.98
N ASP A 119 20.20 -6.74 8.15
CA ASP A 119 20.73 -8.03 8.53
C ASP A 119 19.71 -9.14 8.25
N PHE A 120 20.01 -9.93 7.23
CA PHE A 120 19.13 -11.00 6.79
C PHE A 120 19.04 -12.13 7.84
N ALA A 121 20.13 -12.42 8.56
CA ALA A 121 20.18 -13.48 9.53
C ALA A 121 19.29 -13.18 10.74
N GLN A 122 19.41 -11.98 11.29
CA GLN A 122 18.60 -11.52 12.42
C GLN A 122 17.10 -11.50 12.07
N ARG A 123 16.73 -10.93 10.92
CA ARG A 123 15.32 -10.89 10.51
C ARG A 123 14.72 -12.25 10.19
N THR A 124 15.52 -13.19 9.71
CA THR A 124 15.05 -14.56 9.51
C THR A 124 14.82 -15.27 10.84
N ALA A 125 15.67 -15.01 11.82
CA ALA A 125 15.50 -15.52 13.18
C ALA A 125 14.26 -14.92 13.85
N GLU A 126 14.09 -13.61 13.81
CA GLU A 126 12.90 -12.91 14.33
C GLU A 126 11.59 -13.42 13.72
N LYS A 127 11.55 -13.61 12.40
CA LYS A 127 10.38 -14.18 11.73
C LYS A 127 10.08 -15.60 12.17
N LYS A 128 11.09 -16.44 12.37
CA LYS A 128 10.92 -17.81 12.89
C LYS A 128 10.37 -17.80 14.31
N VAL A 129 10.88 -16.93 15.17
CA VAL A 129 10.39 -16.78 16.55
C VAL A 129 8.96 -16.26 16.56
N ALA A 130 8.66 -15.22 15.76
CA ALA A 130 7.31 -14.67 15.64
C ALA A 130 6.30 -15.69 15.08
N ALA A 131 6.72 -16.50 14.09
CA ALA A 131 5.88 -17.57 13.54
C ALA A 131 5.56 -18.64 14.60
N LYS A 132 6.57 -19.10 15.35
CA LYS A 132 6.37 -20.06 16.47
C LYS A 132 5.42 -19.51 17.53
N ALA A 133 5.62 -18.25 17.94
CA ALA A 133 4.74 -17.60 18.91
C ALA A 133 3.30 -17.43 18.41
N ALA A 134 3.11 -17.21 17.09
CA ALA A 134 1.78 -17.15 16.48
C ALA A 134 1.11 -18.53 16.41
N GLU A 135 1.86 -19.60 16.17
CA GLU A 135 1.35 -20.98 16.20
C GLU A 135 0.97 -21.39 17.62
N GLU A 136 1.79 -21.12 18.62
CA GLU A 136 1.48 -21.39 20.03
C GLU A 136 0.21 -20.67 20.50
N LYS A 137 0.01 -19.41 20.08
CA LYS A 137 -1.24 -18.67 20.36
C LYS A 137 -2.44 -19.29 19.67
N LYS A 138 -2.30 -19.78 18.44
CA LYS A 138 -3.41 -20.46 17.72
C LYS A 138 -3.77 -21.79 18.38
N THR A 139 -2.79 -22.59 18.79
CA THR A 139 -3.04 -23.86 19.48
C THR A 139 -3.71 -23.64 20.84
N SER A 140 -3.25 -22.67 21.63
CA SER A 140 -3.86 -22.33 22.92
C SER A 140 -5.30 -21.82 22.78
N LEU A 141 -5.60 -21.02 21.74
CA LEU A 141 -6.96 -20.57 21.45
C LEU A 141 -7.87 -21.72 21.00
N LEU A 142 -7.36 -22.66 20.19
CA LEU A 142 -8.07 -23.85 19.76
C LEU A 142 -8.36 -24.79 20.92
N GLU A 143 -7.42 -24.99 21.83
CA GLU A 143 -7.64 -25.79 23.05
C GLU A 143 -8.69 -25.14 23.97
N ARG A 144 -8.62 -23.81 24.12
CA ARG A 144 -9.59 -23.05 24.92
C ARG A 144 -10.99 -23.13 24.30
N ALA A 145 -11.11 -23.06 22.97
CA ALA A 145 -12.37 -23.23 22.26
C ALA A 145 -12.92 -24.67 22.41
N LYS A 146 -12.07 -25.71 22.30
CA LYS A 146 -12.45 -27.11 22.52
C LYS A 146 -12.94 -27.35 23.96
N LYS A 147 -12.28 -26.74 24.96
CA LYS A 147 -12.67 -26.86 26.36
C LYS A 147 -14.02 -26.19 26.66
N LEU A 148 -14.32 -25.06 25.98
CA LEU A 148 -15.63 -24.40 26.09
C LEU A 148 -16.75 -25.21 25.44
N VAL A 149 -16.48 -25.91 24.34
CA VAL A 149 -17.47 -26.78 23.67
C VAL A 149 -17.67 -28.07 24.44
N ALA A 150 -16.62 -28.68 25.01
CA ALA A 150 -16.73 -29.87 25.85
C ALA A 150 -17.46 -29.62 27.17
N GLY A 151 -17.30 -28.42 27.77
CA GLY A 151 -18.01 -28.04 29.02
C GLY A 151 -19.51 -27.73 28.84
N LYS A 152 -20.00 -27.60 27.59
CA LYS A 152 -21.42 -27.33 27.31
C LYS A 152 -22.23 -28.62 27.08
N GLY A 153 -21.57 -29.77 27.08
CA GLY A 153 -22.22 -31.10 26.85
C GLY A 153 -22.66 -31.85 28.09
N GLU A 154 -22.34 -31.38 29.30
CA GLU A 154 -22.69 -32.09 30.56
C GLU A 154 -23.85 -31.46 31.36
N GLY A 155 -24.49 -30.43 30.81
CA GLY A 155 -25.58 -29.70 31.49
C GLY A 155 -27.02 -30.07 31.05
N GLU A 156 -27.20 -30.97 30.07
CA GLU A 156 -28.57 -31.35 29.58
C GLU A 156 -28.87 -32.81 29.77
N LYS A 157 -28.94 -33.26 31.03
CA LYS A 157 -29.66 -34.46 31.43
C LYS A 157 -30.12 -34.32 32.88
N LYS A 158 -31.26 -33.72 33.08
CA LYS A 158 -32.30 -33.98 34.10
C LYS A 158 -33.16 -32.74 34.24
N VAL A 159 -34.34 -32.80 33.64
CA VAL A 159 -35.63 -32.53 34.27
C VAL A 159 -36.70 -32.94 33.26
N GLU A 160 -37.27 -34.13 33.47
CA GLU A 160 -38.62 -34.49 32.99
C GLU A 160 -39.62 -33.90 33.93
N GLY A 161 -40.67 -33.36 33.36
CA GLY A 161 -42.02 -33.33 33.96
C GLY A 161 -42.39 -32.07 34.71
N SER A 162 -43.16 -31.22 34.09
CA SER A 162 -44.48 -30.77 34.58
C SER A 162 -45.14 -29.85 33.53
N GLU A 163 -46.35 -30.26 33.21
CA GLU A 163 -47.35 -29.58 32.36
C GLU A 163 -47.78 -28.25 32.98
N GLY A 164 -48.17 -27.30 32.12
CA GLY A 164 -48.90 -26.12 32.58
C GLY A 164 -48.80 -24.91 31.64
N GLU A 165 -49.74 -24.82 30.74
CA GLU A 165 -50.51 -23.68 30.24
C GLU A 165 -49.87 -22.32 29.93
N GLU A 166 -50.12 -21.94 28.70
CA GLU A 166 -50.61 -20.66 28.15
C GLU A 166 -49.83 -19.38 28.40
N GLY A 167 -49.51 -18.74 27.32
CA GLY A 167 -49.08 -17.34 27.26
C GLY A 167 -48.49 -16.91 25.93
N GLU A 168 -49.36 -16.66 24.94
CA GLU A 168 -49.06 -15.92 23.71
C GLU A 168 -48.33 -14.60 24.02
N ALA A 169 -47.20 -14.37 23.40
CA ALA A 169 -46.76 -13.02 23.02
C ALA A 169 -45.75 -13.07 21.87
N GLU A 170 -46.29 -12.97 20.72
CA GLU A 170 -45.66 -12.61 19.43
C GLU A 170 -44.82 -11.34 19.58
N LYS A 171 -43.52 -11.41 19.36
CA LYS A 171 -42.69 -10.27 18.95
C LYS A 171 -41.82 -10.64 17.79
N LYS A 172 -42.37 -10.37 16.60
CA LYS A 172 -41.69 -10.32 15.30
C LYS A 172 -40.53 -9.37 15.36
N ALA A 173 -39.29 -9.86 15.25
CA ALA A 173 -38.14 -9.06 14.94
C ALA A 173 -38.14 -8.75 13.43
N LYS A 174 -38.30 -7.48 13.07
CA LYS A 174 -38.27 -6.94 11.71
C LYS A 174 -36.83 -7.03 11.17
N PRO A 175 -36.61 -7.44 9.92
CA PRO A 175 -35.29 -7.37 9.29
C PRO A 175 -34.93 -5.91 8.96
N VAL A 176 -33.70 -5.54 9.31
CA VAL A 176 -33.10 -4.21 9.03
C VAL A 176 -33.01 -4.01 7.52
N ALA A 177 -33.70 -3.00 7.02
CA ALA A 177 -33.72 -2.59 5.62
C ALA A 177 -32.37 -1.98 5.22
N LYS A 178 -31.84 -2.44 4.07
CA LYS A 178 -30.68 -1.87 3.40
C LYS A 178 -31.00 -0.43 2.93
N PRO A 179 -30.10 0.55 3.07
CA PRO A 179 -30.33 1.89 2.58
C PRO A 179 -30.38 1.92 1.05
N LYS A 180 -31.46 2.47 0.49
CA LYS A 180 -31.66 2.72 -0.93
C LYS A 180 -30.66 3.80 -1.39
N ALA A 181 -29.94 3.51 -2.47
CA ALA A 181 -29.11 4.47 -3.19
C ALA A 181 -29.98 5.64 -3.68
N GLN A 182 -29.65 6.86 -3.24
CA GLN A 182 -30.25 8.08 -3.75
C GLN A 182 -29.71 8.37 -5.15
N LYS A 183 -30.59 8.36 -6.15
CA LYS A 183 -30.35 8.88 -7.49
C LYS A 183 -30.17 10.40 -7.39
N ILE A 184 -28.94 10.87 -7.60
CA ILE A 184 -28.66 12.29 -7.78
C ILE A 184 -29.14 12.67 -9.19
N LYS A 185 -30.21 13.49 -9.25
CA LYS A 185 -30.68 14.15 -10.47
C LYS A 185 -29.64 15.20 -10.87
N GLY A 186 -29.03 15.05 -12.04
CA GLY A 186 -28.16 16.05 -12.65
C GLY A 186 -28.96 17.33 -13.02
N PRO A 187 -28.33 18.50 -13.00
CA PRO A 187 -29.00 19.74 -13.37
C PRO A 187 -29.26 19.78 -14.88
N LYS A 188 -30.51 20.15 -15.24
CA LYS A 188 -30.98 20.40 -16.59
C LYS A 188 -30.22 21.57 -17.20
N GLY A 189 -29.88 21.42 -18.46
CA GLY A 189 -29.22 22.39 -19.32
C GLY A 189 -29.90 23.76 -19.40
N GLY A 190 -29.08 24.79 -19.43
CA GLY A 190 -29.44 26.15 -19.80
C GLY A 190 -28.78 26.47 -21.12
N GLY A 191 -29.60 26.97 -22.01
CA GLY A 191 -29.35 27.23 -23.43
C GLY A 191 -28.20 28.20 -23.71
N GLY A 192 -27.57 27.96 -24.85
CA GLY A 192 -26.58 28.83 -25.41
C GLY A 192 -27.21 30.10 -26.08
N PRO A 193 -26.43 31.15 -26.26
CA PRO A 193 -26.76 32.17 -27.26
C PRO A 193 -26.01 31.92 -28.57
N LYS A 194 -26.79 31.99 -29.65
CA LYS A 194 -26.35 32.17 -31.05
C LYS A 194 -25.89 33.62 -31.23
N GLY A 195 -24.86 33.82 -32.00
CA GLY A 195 -24.48 35.05 -32.65
C GLY A 195 -23.07 34.85 -33.23
N GLY A 196 -22.76 34.87 -34.46
CA GLY A 196 -23.22 35.69 -35.58
C GLY A 196 -22.10 36.66 -35.93
N GLY A 197 -21.58 36.58 -37.16
CA GLY A 197 -20.67 37.58 -37.73
C GLY A 197 -19.25 37.06 -37.95
N GLY A 198 -18.84 36.74 -39.01
CA GLY A 198 -18.41 37.04 -40.32
C GLY A 198 -17.48 38.27 -40.44
N HIS A 199 -16.27 38.06 -40.97
CA HIS A 199 -15.52 38.98 -41.88
C HIS A 199 -14.17 38.30 -42.14
N ALA A 200 -13.91 37.87 -43.35
CA ALA A 200 -13.39 38.50 -44.53
C ALA A 200 -11.95 39.05 -44.40
N GLY A 201 -11.05 38.43 -45.14
CA GLY A 201 -10.15 39.11 -46.02
C GLY A 201 -8.78 39.53 -45.46
N GLY A 202 -7.75 39.02 -46.09
CA GLY A 202 -6.43 39.63 -45.96
C GLY A 202 -5.27 38.80 -46.54
N HIS A 203 -5.28 38.59 -47.85
CA HIS A 203 -4.08 38.27 -48.62
C HIS A 203 -3.01 39.34 -48.40
N ARG A 204 -1.79 38.97 -48.09
CA ARG A 204 -0.61 39.69 -48.52
C ARG A 204 0.49 38.72 -48.95
N LYS A 205 0.74 38.73 -50.24
CA LYS A 205 1.95 38.31 -50.95
C LYS A 205 3.07 39.32 -50.70
N VAL A 206 4.26 38.90 -51.17
CA VAL A 206 5.47 39.64 -51.60
C VAL A 206 6.56 39.61 -50.49
N GLY A 207 7.77 39.14 -50.66
CA GLY A 207 8.60 38.96 -51.86
C GLY A 207 10.02 39.40 -51.48
N SER A 208 10.97 38.72 -52.00
CA SER A 208 12.42 38.93 -52.04
C SER A 208 13.22 38.19 -50.96
#